data_543bea84bd702dd07ae0c101503260a3
#
_entry.id   543bea84bd702dd07ae0c101503260a3
#
_cell.length_a   1.000
_cell.length_b   1.000
_cell.length_c   1.000
_cell.angle_alpha   90.00
_cell.angle_beta   90.00
_cell.angle_gamma   90.00
#
_symmetry.space_group_name_H-M   'P 1'
#
loop_
_entity.id
_entity.type
_entity.pdbx_description
1 polymer ?
#
loop_
_entity_poly.entity_id
_entity_poly.type
_entity_poly.pdbx_seq_one_letter_code
_entity_poly.pdbx_strand_id
1 'polypeptide(L)'
;QPVFKSSMQAIVASATFFEALYAASRECMPPARLAPRASNGSGAKRSALVTEQLKRAFGLKNAKAGDLASVLSEVYRFRDEAVHPSSSFGPAVLHPELGVLVERRLAMYTYANARLIVRAALAYCKILPTLGEKQGPKEIRDLAHFLLTAAAPLFAAWET
;
A
#
# COMPACT_ATOMS: atom_id res chain seq x y z
N GLN A 1 -20.71 10.93 -8.88
CA GLN A 1 -20.74 9.72 -7.99
C GLN A 1 -19.89 8.55 -8.48
N PRO A 2 -19.79 8.17 -9.78
CA PRO A 2 -18.93 7.05 -10.20
C PRO A 2 -17.45 7.27 -9.87
N VAL A 3 -16.94 8.48 -10.03
CA VAL A 3 -15.53 8.82 -9.76
C VAL A 3 -15.15 8.58 -8.29
N PHE A 4 -16.01 9.03 -7.36
CA PHE A 4 -15.78 8.82 -5.92
C PHE A 4 -15.67 7.33 -5.55
N LYS A 5 -16.64 6.51 -6.01
CA LYS A 5 -16.65 5.07 -5.77
C LYS A 5 -15.40 4.41 -6.35
N SER A 6 -15.04 4.74 -7.58
CA SER A 6 -13.85 4.19 -8.24
C SER A 6 -12.57 4.62 -7.53
N SER A 7 -12.48 5.86 -7.06
CA SER A 7 -11.33 6.37 -6.30
C SER A 7 -11.15 5.59 -4.98
N MET A 8 -12.24 5.39 -4.24
CA MET A 8 -12.19 4.62 -3.00
C MET A 8 -11.81 3.16 -3.25
N GLN A 9 -12.39 2.53 -4.27
CA GLN A 9 -12.06 1.16 -4.66
C GLN A 9 -10.59 1.00 -5.06
N ALA A 10 -10.04 1.93 -5.84
CA ALA A 10 -8.65 1.91 -6.27
C ALA A 10 -7.67 2.04 -5.08
N ILE A 11 -8.00 2.88 -4.10
CA ILE A 11 -7.22 3.04 -2.88
C ILE A 11 -7.23 1.75 -2.04
N VAL A 12 -8.41 1.16 -1.83
CA VAL A 12 -8.55 -0.10 -1.08
C VAL A 12 -7.82 -1.25 -1.80
N ALA A 13 -7.94 -1.33 -3.13
CA ALA A 13 -7.22 -2.32 -3.93
C ALA A 13 -5.69 -2.18 -3.81
N SER A 14 -5.18 -0.94 -3.77
CA SER A 14 -3.75 -0.68 -3.55
C SER A 14 -3.28 -1.17 -2.17
N ALA A 15 -4.08 -0.99 -1.13
CA ALA A 15 -3.77 -1.52 0.19
C ALA A 15 -3.80 -3.06 0.20
N THR A 16 -4.79 -3.66 -0.46
CA THR A 16 -4.91 -5.11 -0.60
C THR A 16 -3.71 -5.71 -1.35
N PHE A 17 -3.20 -5.04 -2.38
CA PHE A 17 -1.98 -5.44 -3.07
C PHE A 17 -0.80 -5.56 -2.10
N PHE A 18 -0.54 -4.57 -1.27
CA PHE A 18 0.56 -4.64 -0.30
C PHE A 18 0.36 -5.72 0.77
N GLU A 19 -0.88 -5.96 1.21
CA GLU A 19 -1.20 -7.07 2.11
C GLU A 19 -0.96 -8.44 1.46
N ALA A 20 -1.36 -8.62 0.22
CA ALA A 20 -1.12 -9.85 -0.53
C ALA A 20 0.39 -10.09 -0.73
N LEU A 21 1.13 -9.05 -1.08
CA LEU A 21 2.58 -9.12 -1.23
C LEU A 21 3.30 -9.45 0.09
N TYR A 22 2.83 -8.86 1.18
CA TYR A 22 3.29 -9.18 2.53
C TYR A 22 3.02 -10.66 2.87
N ALA A 23 1.81 -11.15 2.62
CA ALA A 23 1.45 -12.54 2.88
C ALA A 23 2.34 -13.50 2.06
N ALA A 24 2.45 -13.29 0.75
CA ALA A 24 3.28 -14.11 -0.13
C ALA A 24 4.76 -14.10 0.30
N SER A 25 5.30 -12.93 0.66
CA SER A 25 6.70 -12.84 1.13
C SER A 25 6.94 -13.57 2.45
N ARG A 26 5.92 -13.73 3.30
CA ARG A 26 6.01 -14.50 4.55
C ARG A 26 6.04 -16.01 4.33
N GLU A 27 5.45 -16.49 3.26
CA GLU A 27 5.54 -17.90 2.87
C GLU A 27 6.97 -18.24 2.39
N CYS A 28 7.65 -17.28 1.78
CA CYS A 28 9.01 -17.44 1.27
C CYS A 28 10.10 -17.27 2.34
N MET A 29 9.82 -16.55 3.43
CA MET A 29 10.80 -16.29 4.49
C MET A 29 10.13 -15.96 5.84
N PRO A 30 10.83 -16.22 6.97
CA PRO A 30 10.29 -15.95 8.29
C PRO A 30 9.79 -14.50 8.45
N PRO A 31 8.69 -14.27 9.19
CA PRO A 31 8.14 -12.95 9.39
C PRO A 31 9.14 -12.00 10.06
N ALA A 32 9.11 -10.74 9.66
CA ALA A 32 9.88 -9.69 10.32
C ALA A 32 9.42 -9.54 11.76
N ARG A 33 10.38 -9.51 12.67
CA ARG A 33 10.16 -9.18 14.08
C ARG A 33 10.54 -7.72 14.28
N LEU A 34 9.55 -6.88 14.59
CA LEU A 34 9.84 -5.52 15.07
C LEU A 34 10.14 -5.62 16.56
N ALA A 35 11.21 -4.97 16.98
CA ALA A 35 11.47 -4.81 18.41
C ALA A 35 10.24 -4.13 19.05
N PRO A 36 9.79 -4.61 20.24
CA PRO A 36 8.75 -3.94 20.99
C PRO A 36 9.19 -2.48 21.18
N ARG A 37 8.43 -1.51 20.67
CA ARG A 37 8.66 -0.12 21.05
C ARG A 37 8.36 -0.02 22.55
N ALA A 38 9.40 0.20 23.34
CA ALA A 38 9.28 0.51 24.75
C ALA A 38 8.57 1.86 24.89
N SER A 39 7.27 1.90 24.77
CA SER A 39 6.37 2.91 25.35
C SER A 39 4.92 2.68 24.89
N ASN A 40 4.04 2.60 25.84
CA ASN A 40 2.58 2.80 25.74
C ASN A 40 1.71 1.74 25.07
N GLY A 41 2.05 0.46 25.09
CA GLY A 41 1.06 -0.63 24.89
C GLY A 41 0.43 -0.74 23.50
N SER A 42 0.72 0.12 22.55
CA SER A 42 0.26 -0.03 21.15
C SER A 42 1.24 -0.90 20.38
N GLY A 43 0.78 -2.05 19.89
CA GLY A 43 1.53 -2.91 18.98
C GLY A 43 2.07 -2.12 17.79
N ALA A 44 3.11 -2.65 17.12
CA ALA A 44 3.67 -2.01 15.93
C ALA A 44 2.58 -1.78 14.88
N LYS A 45 2.53 -0.58 14.30
CA LYS A 45 1.56 -0.26 13.24
C LYS A 45 1.69 -1.26 12.10
N ARG A 46 0.56 -1.66 11.51
CA ARG A 46 0.52 -2.64 10.40
C ARG A 46 1.44 -2.24 9.25
N SER A 47 1.44 -0.95 8.88
CA SER A 47 2.32 -0.41 7.84
C SER A 47 3.81 -0.65 8.13
N ALA A 48 4.24 -0.54 9.38
CA ALA A 48 5.63 -0.79 9.77
C ALA A 48 6.02 -2.26 9.64
N LEU A 49 5.12 -3.20 10.02
CA LEU A 49 5.33 -4.63 9.85
C LEU A 49 5.46 -5.01 8.38
N VAL A 50 4.58 -4.49 7.54
CA VAL A 50 4.60 -4.72 6.09
C VAL A 50 5.88 -4.14 5.49
N THR A 51 6.25 -2.91 5.84
CA THR A 51 7.49 -2.28 5.36
C THR A 51 8.72 -3.14 5.68
N GLU A 52 8.87 -3.56 6.93
CA GLU A 52 10.05 -4.32 7.35
C GLU A 52 10.12 -5.70 6.69
N GLN A 53 8.97 -6.38 6.52
CA GLN A 53 8.91 -7.65 5.81
C GLN A 53 9.33 -7.49 4.34
N LEU A 54 8.76 -6.52 3.64
CA LEU A 54 9.06 -6.28 2.22
C LEU A 54 10.50 -5.80 2.02
N LYS A 55 11.01 -4.94 2.92
CA LYS A 55 12.41 -4.53 2.93
C LYS A 55 13.36 -5.74 2.98
N ARG A 56 13.11 -6.66 3.90
CA ARG A 56 13.94 -7.86 4.07
C ARG A 56 13.79 -8.82 2.90
N ALA A 57 12.56 -9.09 2.48
CA ALA A 57 12.27 -10.05 1.41
C ALA A 57 12.92 -9.63 0.08
N PHE A 58 12.75 -8.37 -0.30
CA PHE A 58 13.20 -7.85 -1.58
C PHE A 58 14.55 -7.11 -1.54
N GLY A 59 15.21 -7.07 -0.39
CA GLY A 59 16.53 -6.44 -0.25
C GLY A 59 16.53 -4.92 -0.43
N LEU A 60 15.47 -4.22 0.04
CA LEU A 60 15.37 -2.77 -0.08
C LEU A 60 16.40 -2.07 0.82
N LYS A 61 17.17 -1.14 0.26
CA LYS A 61 18.10 -0.30 1.03
C LYS A 61 17.34 0.71 1.91
N ASN A 62 17.95 1.16 2.99
CA ASN A 62 17.30 1.99 4.02
C ASN A 62 16.61 3.25 3.49
N ALA A 63 17.21 4.00 2.56
CA ALA A 63 16.58 5.18 1.96
C ALA A 63 15.25 4.83 1.26
N LYS A 64 15.28 3.84 0.35
CA LYS A 64 14.07 3.36 -0.36
C LYS A 64 13.07 2.68 0.57
N ALA A 65 13.51 2.10 1.69
CA ALA A 65 12.62 1.56 2.70
C ALA A 65 11.90 2.68 3.46
N GLY A 66 12.53 3.84 3.67
CA GLY A 66 11.88 5.04 4.20
C GLY A 66 10.77 5.56 3.29
N ASP A 67 11.03 5.60 1.98
CA ASP A 67 10.02 5.98 0.98
C ASP A 67 8.83 5.01 0.99
N LEU A 68 9.10 3.70 1.01
CA LEU A 68 8.06 2.67 1.11
C LEU A 68 7.25 2.83 2.41
N ALA A 69 7.90 3.10 3.54
CA ALA A 69 7.23 3.30 4.82
C ALA A 69 6.25 4.49 4.76
N SER A 70 6.65 5.58 4.11
CA SER A 70 5.81 6.77 3.92
C SER A 70 4.59 6.43 3.05
N VAL A 71 4.80 5.77 1.92
CA VAL A 71 3.71 5.32 1.03
C VAL A 71 2.75 4.39 1.76
N LEU A 72 3.25 3.38 2.45
CA LEU A 72 2.41 2.44 3.18
C LEU A 72 1.64 3.11 4.32
N SER A 73 2.25 4.07 5.02
CA SER A 73 1.55 4.83 6.06
C SER A 73 0.34 5.57 5.49
N GLU A 74 0.47 6.21 4.34
CA GLU A 74 -0.64 6.91 3.67
C GLU A 74 -1.69 5.93 3.12
N VAL A 75 -1.27 4.89 2.41
CA VAL A 75 -2.18 3.86 1.86
C VAL A 75 -3.03 3.23 2.97
N TYR A 76 -2.40 2.87 4.11
CA TYR A 76 -3.13 2.28 5.24
C TYR A 76 -4.02 3.28 5.94
N ARG A 77 -3.61 4.55 6.05
CA ARG A 77 -4.46 5.62 6.58
C ARG A 77 -5.75 5.75 5.76
N PHE A 78 -5.65 5.83 4.44
CA PHE A 78 -6.82 5.90 3.56
C PHE A 78 -7.70 4.65 3.66
N ARG A 79 -7.10 3.46 3.67
CA ARG A 79 -7.85 2.21 3.82
C ARG A 79 -8.61 2.17 5.14
N ASP A 80 -7.95 2.51 6.23
CA ASP A 80 -8.54 2.43 7.57
C ASP A 80 -9.73 3.38 7.70
N GLU A 81 -9.66 4.56 7.13
CA GLU A 81 -10.80 5.48 7.05
C GLU A 81 -11.96 4.94 6.19
N ALA A 82 -11.66 4.12 5.17
CA ALA A 82 -12.68 3.52 4.31
C ALA A 82 -13.40 2.35 4.99
N VAL A 83 -12.65 1.48 5.69
CA VAL A 83 -13.18 0.19 6.17
C VAL A 83 -13.52 0.19 7.67
N HIS A 84 -13.05 1.17 8.42
CA HIS A 84 -13.31 1.32 9.85
C HIS A 84 -13.94 2.68 10.16
N PRO A 85 -15.18 2.92 9.71
CA PRO A 85 -15.86 4.16 10.06
C PRO A 85 -15.97 4.26 11.58
N SER A 86 -15.57 5.42 12.13
CA SER A 86 -15.77 5.66 13.56
C SER A 86 -17.28 5.69 13.88
N SER A 87 -17.64 5.39 15.12
CA SER A 87 -19.03 5.45 15.59
C SER A 87 -19.62 6.86 15.60
N SER A 88 -18.79 7.90 15.45
CA SER A 88 -19.19 9.29 15.38
C SER A 88 -18.92 9.87 13.99
N PHE A 89 -19.92 10.53 13.42
CA PHE A 89 -19.74 11.29 12.17
C PHE A 89 -18.91 12.55 12.46
N GLY A 90 -17.90 12.81 11.64
CA GLY A 90 -17.15 14.06 11.64
C GLY A 90 -17.98 15.21 11.01
N PRO A 91 -17.50 16.47 11.13
CA PRO A 91 -18.15 17.59 10.50
C PRO A 91 -18.26 17.41 8.97
N ALA A 92 -19.35 17.87 8.39
CA ALA A 92 -19.52 17.92 6.95
C ALA A 92 -18.54 18.95 6.34
N VAL A 93 -17.86 18.57 5.27
CA VAL A 93 -16.98 19.45 4.49
C VAL A 93 -17.29 19.34 3.01
N LEU A 94 -16.98 20.38 2.26
CA LEU A 94 -17.19 20.38 0.81
C LEU A 94 -16.18 19.40 0.16
N HIS A 95 -16.70 18.41 -0.60
CA HIS A 95 -15.84 17.53 -1.38
C HIS A 95 -15.25 18.29 -2.57
N PRO A 96 -13.92 18.36 -2.74
CA PRO A 96 -13.28 19.24 -3.71
C PRO A 96 -13.65 18.94 -5.17
N GLU A 97 -13.97 17.69 -5.49
CA GLU A 97 -14.30 17.28 -6.87
C GLU A 97 -15.80 17.11 -7.11
N LEU A 98 -16.61 16.88 -6.07
CA LEU A 98 -18.05 16.65 -6.22
C LEU A 98 -18.87 17.89 -5.99
N GLY A 99 -18.32 18.91 -5.31
CA GLY A 99 -19.03 20.14 -4.98
C GLY A 99 -20.21 19.95 -4.00
N VAL A 100 -20.26 18.82 -3.28
CA VAL A 100 -21.29 18.52 -2.30
C VAL A 100 -20.69 18.36 -0.91
N LEU A 101 -21.49 18.60 0.13
CA LEU A 101 -21.08 18.33 1.50
C LEU A 101 -21.04 16.84 1.75
N VAL A 102 -19.91 16.39 2.26
CA VAL A 102 -19.67 15.00 2.67
C VAL A 102 -19.07 14.97 4.07
N GLU A 103 -19.16 13.84 4.72
CA GLU A 103 -18.44 13.64 5.98
C GLU A 103 -16.91 13.79 5.72
N ARG A 104 -16.20 14.47 6.63
CA ARG A 104 -14.80 14.89 6.45
C ARG A 104 -13.86 13.78 5.95
N ARG A 105 -14.02 12.54 6.44
CA ARG A 105 -13.20 11.39 6.03
C ARG A 105 -13.40 11.05 4.55
N LEU A 106 -14.60 11.26 4.04
CA LEU A 106 -14.92 10.95 2.64
C LEU A 106 -14.34 11.98 1.66
N ALA A 107 -14.03 13.19 2.12
CA ALA A 107 -13.45 14.24 1.28
C ALA A 107 -12.05 13.91 0.74
N MET A 108 -11.37 12.92 1.32
CA MET A 108 -10.04 12.48 0.87
C MET A 108 -10.08 11.55 -0.36
N TYR A 109 -11.24 10.95 -0.69
CA TYR A 109 -11.34 9.99 -1.80
C TYR A 109 -11.55 10.70 -3.14
N THR A 110 -10.57 11.54 -3.49
CA THR A 110 -10.52 12.25 -4.77
C THR A 110 -9.83 11.41 -5.84
N TYR A 111 -10.10 11.73 -7.11
CA TYR A 111 -9.37 11.15 -8.24
C TYR A 111 -7.87 11.42 -8.15
N ALA A 112 -7.47 12.63 -7.74
CA ALA A 112 -6.07 13.00 -7.59
C ALA A 112 -5.36 12.11 -6.55
N ASN A 113 -5.95 11.90 -5.37
CA ASN A 113 -5.38 11.04 -4.34
C ASN A 113 -5.35 9.58 -4.77
N ALA A 114 -6.41 9.08 -5.38
CA ALA A 114 -6.45 7.72 -5.91
C ALA A 114 -5.36 7.49 -6.95
N ARG A 115 -5.18 8.42 -7.88
CA ARG A 115 -4.13 8.35 -8.91
C ARG A 115 -2.73 8.31 -8.29
N LEU A 116 -2.45 9.14 -7.29
CA LEU A 116 -1.14 9.12 -6.60
C LEU A 116 -0.89 7.78 -5.90
N ILE A 117 -1.87 7.25 -5.19
CA ILE A 117 -1.75 5.98 -4.47
C ILE A 117 -1.57 4.81 -5.45
N VAL A 118 -2.36 4.75 -6.52
CA VAL A 118 -2.23 3.70 -7.55
C VAL A 118 -0.86 3.78 -8.24
N ARG A 119 -0.39 4.98 -8.59
CA ARG A 119 0.96 5.15 -9.17
C ARG A 119 2.05 4.64 -8.23
N ALA A 120 1.96 4.95 -6.95
CA ALA A 120 2.91 4.46 -5.96
C ALA A 120 2.85 2.93 -5.83
N ALA A 121 1.65 2.33 -5.78
CA ALA A 121 1.47 0.88 -5.73
C ALA A 121 2.07 0.19 -6.96
N LEU A 122 1.80 0.69 -8.16
CA LEU A 122 2.36 0.17 -9.41
C LEU A 122 3.89 0.32 -9.48
N ALA A 123 4.44 1.45 -9.01
CA ALA A 123 5.88 1.64 -8.92
C ALA A 123 6.53 0.57 -8.03
N TYR A 124 5.97 0.30 -6.86
CA TYR A 124 6.48 -0.76 -5.97
C TYR A 124 6.18 -2.16 -6.49
N CYS A 125 5.09 -2.37 -7.23
CA CYS A 125 4.82 -3.62 -7.96
C CYS A 125 5.92 -3.95 -8.98
N LYS A 126 6.65 -2.96 -9.50
CA LYS A 126 7.81 -3.14 -10.39
C LYS A 126 9.13 -3.16 -9.62
N ILE A 127 9.33 -2.23 -8.69
CA ILE A 127 10.60 -2.04 -7.96
C ILE A 127 10.93 -3.26 -7.09
N LEU A 128 9.98 -3.70 -6.25
CA LEU A 128 10.23 -4.78 -5.31
C LEU A 128 10.60 -6.10 -6.00
N PRO A 129 9.79 -6.62 -6.96
CA PRO A 129 10.17 -7.85 -7.66
C PRO A 129 11.47 -7.71 -8.45
N THR A 130 11.73 -6.57 -9.10
CA THR A 130 13.00 -6.35 -9.81
C THR A 130 14.22 -6.48 -8.88
N LEU A 131 14.11 -6.03 -7.64
CA LEU A 131 15.15 -6.21 -6.64
C LEU A 131 15.22 -7.67 -6.15
N GLY A 132 14.07 -8.29 -5.93
CA GLY A 132 13.95 -9.68 -5.51
C GLY A 132 14.61 -10.66 -6.50
N GLU A 133 14.38 -10.47 -7.81
CA GLU A 133 15.04 -11.28 -8.84
C GLU A 133 16.57 -11.19 -8.79
N LYS A 134 17.10 -9.99 -8.50
CA LYS A 134 18.54 -9.73 -8.51
C LYS A 134 19.28 -10.29 -7.29
N GLN A 135 18.66 -10.23 -6.12
CA GLN A 135 19.39 -10.46 -4.86
C GLN A 135 18.62 -11.25 -3.80
N GLY A 136 17.39 -11.67 -4.10
CA GLY A 136 16.57 -12.48 -3.18
C GLY A 136 17.02 -13.94 -3.09
N PRO A 137 16.68 -14.66 -2.02
CA PRO A 137 16.75 -16.11 -2.00
C PRO A 137 15.88 -16.72 -3.10
N LYS A 138 16.05 -18.02 -3.37
CA LYS A 138 15.39 -18.69 -4.52
C LYS A 138 13.88 -18.47 -4.51
N GLU A 139 13.23 -18.67 -3.38
CA GLU A 139 11.76 -18.54 -3.23
C GLU A 139 11.27 -17.12 -3.50
N ILE A 140 12.05 -16.10 -3.10
CA ILE A 140 11.76 -14.70 -3.41
C ILE A 140 12.00 -14.39 -4.88
N ARG A 141 13.02 -14.98 -5.52
CA ARG A 141 13.23 -14.82 -6.96
C ARG A 141 12.08 -15.41 -7.77
N ASP A 142 11.61 -16.61 -7.39
CA ASP A 142 10.49 -17.27 -8.04
C ASP A 142 9.19 -16.45 -7.90
N LEU A 143 8.92 -15.93 -6.71
CA LEU A 143 7.82 -14.99 -6.45
C LEU A 143 7.96 -13.70 -7.28
N ALA A 144 9.15 -13.13 -7.33
CA ALA A 144 9.43 -11.91 -8.07
C ALA A 144 9.21 -12.08 -9.58
N HIS A 145 9.70 -13.18 -10.15
CA HIS A 145 9.48 -13.52 -11.54
C HIS A 145 7.99 -13.69 -11.88
N PHE A 146 7.25 -14.40 -11.04
CA PHE A 146 5.80 -14.54 -11.18
C PHE A 146 5.10 -13.17 -11.18
N LEU A 147 5.44 -12.29 -10.22
CA LEU A 147 4.82 -10.98 -10.09
C LEU A 147 5.10 -10.08 -11.29
N LEU A 148 6.33 -10.04 -11.80
CA LEU A 148 6.69 -9.25 -12.98
C LEU A 148 5.96 -9.73 -14.23
N THR A 149 5.86 -11.05 -14.41
CA THR A 149 5.12 -11.65 -15.54
C THR A 149 3.63 -11.33 -15.45
N ALA A 150 3.02 -11.53 -14.27
CA ALA A 150 1.59 -11.29 -14.05
C ALA A 150 1.21 -9.80 -14.17
N ALA A 151 2.10 -8.89 -13.77
CA ALA A 151 1.85 -7.45 -13.79
C ALA A 151 2.21 -6.78 -15.12
N ALA A 152 2.89 -7.45 -16.04
CA ALA A 152 3.31 -6.87 -17.32
C ALA A 152 2.17 -6.19 -18.12
N PRO A 153 0.96 -6.77 -18.24
CA PRO A 153 -0.16 -6.11 -18.92
C PRO A 153 -0.61 -4.82 -18.23
N LEU A 154 -0.53 -4.76 -16.89
CA LEU A 154 -0.90 -3.55 -16.13
C LEU A 154 0.09 -2.41 -16.37
N PHE A 155 1.38 -2.72 -16.47
CA PHE A 155 2.40 -1.71 -16.78
C PHE A 155 2.21 -1.14 -18.17
N ALA A 156 1.99 -2.01 -19.19
CA ALA A 156 1.73 -1.57 -20.55
C ALA A 156 0.50 -0.67 -20.65
N ALA A 157 -0.59 -1.00 -19.95
CA ALA A 157 -1.81 -0.18 -19.92
C ALA A 157 -1.65 1.15 -19.17
N TRP A 158 -0.70 1.24 -18.24
CA TRP A 158 -0.49 2.44 -17.44
C TRP A 158 0.47 3.45 -18.07
N GLU A 159 1.40 2.99 -18.90
CA GLU A 159 2.39 3.81 -19.61
C GLU A 159 1.82 4.48 -20.87
N THR A 160 0.60 4.10 -21.32
CA THR A 160 -0.17 4.75 -22.39
C THR A 160 -1.05 5.89 -21.86
#